data_c0201b2746e8b2ab71017ba056511f3d
#
_entry.id   c0201b2746e8b2ab71017ba056511f3d
#
_cell.length_a   1.000
_cell.length_b   1.000
_cell.length_c   1.000
_cell.angle_alpha   90.00
_cell.angle_beta   90.00
_cell.angle_gamma   90.00
#
_symmetry.space_group_name_H-M   'P 1'
#
loop_
_entity.id
_entity.type
_entity.pdbx_description
1 polymer ?
#
loop_
_entity_poly.entity_id
_entity_poly.type
_entity_poly.pdbx_seq_one_letter_code
_entity_poly.pdbx_strand_id
1 'polypeptide(L)'
;MQNVFVCFITIIICSLSLSLKAEENLFEKNFQRQSPKDFQSFAQNPQTKILRGWDQDTDKIKMLEDGYDLMGFTGFSGPNISPNLAKVHGEKLKADLILIYDRQVNENTRATAIQKARDKVLAAKKIENNGEITEIEITEEDLADSNALYVFYASYWVKLPKPTFGTHFIKLAKGNDEVEVPGALVIAVIKGSPAAEAGILRNDSIVKVDQVNVDTPDDLMAVIKKSKGKSVNVEYIRNGKKESVTVNL
;
A
#
# COMPACT_ATOMS: atom_id res chain seq x y z
N MET A 1 -58.99 57.15 13.27
CA MET A 1 -58.88 55.71 13.15
C MET A 1 -58.03 55.44 11.92
N GLN A 2 -56.74 55.12 12.17
CA GLN A 2 -55.75 55.00 11.11
C GLN A 2 -55.30 53.52 11.08
N ASN A 3 -55.68 52.81 10.02
CA ASN A 3 -55.29 51.40 9.82
C ASN A 3 -53.88 51.34 9.29
N VAL A 4 -52.95 50.78 10.05
CA VAL A 4 -51.57 50.49 9.62
C VAL A 4 -51.60 49.05 9.03
N PHE A 5 -51.35 48.95 7.72
CA PHE A 5 -51.16 47.69 7.01
C PHE A 5 -49.69 47.29 7.17
N VAL A 6 -49.40 46.27 7.94
CA VAL A 6 -48.09 45.66 8.06
C VAL A 6 -47.93 44.61 6.99
N CYS A 7 -47.10 44.91 6.00
CA CYS A 7 -46.73 43.98 4.91
C CYS A 7 -45.62 43.04 5.39
N PHE A 8 -45.91 41.77 5.66
CA PHE A 8 -44.89 40.75 5.94
C PHE A 8 -44.25 40.29 4.60
N ILE A 9 -43.02 40.71 4.38
CA ILE A 9 -42.19 40.15 3.30
C ILE A 9 -41.56 38.87 3.81
N THR A 10 -42.08 37.74 3.34
CA THR A 10 -41.49 36.42 3.58
C THR A 10 -40.35 36.22 2.61
N ILE A 11 -39.11 36.35 3.10
CA ILE A 11 -37.91 36.01 2.31
C ILE A 11 -37.77 34.50 2.30
N ILE A 12 -38.11 33.86 1.18
CA ILE A 12 -37.82 32.45 0.93
C ILE A 12 -36.34 32.37 0.57
N ILE A 13 -35.51 32.01 1.56
CA ILE A 13 -34.13 31.64 1.32
C ILE A 13 -34.14 30.24 0.68
N CYS A 14 -34.06 30.19 -0.64
CA CYS A 14 -33.84 28.96 -1.37
C CYS A 14 -32.40 28.55 -1.16
N SER A 15 -32.14 27.70 -0.15
CA SER A 15 -30.83 27.08 0.07
C SER A 15 -30.60 26.10 -1.10
N LEU A 16 -29.87 26.55 -2.15
CA LEU A 16 -29.25 25.66 -3.10
C LEU A 16 -28.19 24.85 -2.33
N SER A 17 -28.56 23.66 -1.87
CA SER A 17 -27.61 22.64 -1.47
C SER A 17 -26.89 22.17 -2.74
N LEU A 18 -25.75 22.77 -3.06
CA LEU A 18 -24.77 22.21 -3.96
C LEU A 18 -24.32 20.91 -3.30
N SER A 19 -24.90 19.79 -3.71
CA SER A 19 -24.34 18.47 -3.43
C SER A 19 -22.99 18.42 -4.15
N LEU A 20 -21.91 18.78 -3.47
CA LEU A 20 -20.57 18.39 -3.89
C LEU A 20 -20.62 16.86 -3.94
N LYS A 21 -20.71 16.28 -5.11
CA LYS A 21 -20.42 14.87 -5.32
C LYS A 21 -18.97 14.70 -4.89
N ALA A 22 -18.75 14.14 -3.69
CA ALA A 22 -17.41 13.77 -3.26
C ALA A 22 -16.83 12.87 -4.35
N GLU A 23 -15.68 13.25 -4.88
CA GLU A 23 -14.96 12.47 -5.86
C GLU A 23 -14.74 11.06 -5.31
N GLU A 24 -15.15 10.04 -6.06
CA GLU A 24 -15.08 8.65 -5.61
C GLU A 24 -13.62 8.26 -5.37
N ASN A 25 -13.27 7.86 -4.15
CA ASN A 25 -11.92 7.42 -3.83
C ASN A 25 -11.63 6.05 -4.48
N LEU A 26 -10.92 6.04 -5.61
CA LEU A 26 -10.60 4.82 -6.35
C LEU A 26 -9.68 3.87 -5.57
N PHE A 27 -8.88 4.37 -4.63
CA PHE A 27 -8.09 3.51 -3.75
C PHE A 27 -8.98 2.73 -2.78
N GLU A 28 -10.05 3.33 -2.28
CA GLU A 28 -11.03 2.67 -1.43
C GLU A 28 -11.89 1.68 -2.23
N LYS A 29 -12.39 2.11 -3.39
CA LYS A 29 -13.26 1.31 -4.25
C LYS A 29 -12.64 -0.01 -4.71
N ASN A 30 -11.34 0.02 -5.04
CA ASN A 30 -10.61 -1.12 -5.57
C ASN A 30 -9.80 -1.88 -4.49
N PHE A 31 -10.03 -1.61 -3.22
CA PHE A 31 -9.27 -2.22 -2.13
C PHE A 31 -9.59 -3.72 -1.99
N GLN A 32 -8.55 -4.54 -1.98
CA GLN A 32 -8.59 -5.98 -1.76
C GLN A 32 -7.94 -6.31 -0.42
N ARG A 33 -8.75 -6.69 0.54
CA ARG A 33 -8.27 -7.05 1.88
C ARG A 33 -7.61 -8.42 1.86
N GLN A 34 -6.45 -8.53 2.52
CA GLN A 34 -5.69 -9.79 2.68
C GLN A 34 -5.66 -10.27 4.13
N SER A 35 -6.02 -9.42 5.08
CA SER A 35 -6.03 -9.70 6.51
C SER A 35 -7.47 -9.78 7.08
N PRO A 36 -7.69 -10.31 8.29
CA PRO A 36 -8.96 -10.22 8.99
C PRO A 36 -9.45 -8.76 9.10
N LYS A 37 -10.78 -8.57 9.21
CA LYS A 37 -11.39 -7.22 9.20
C LYS A 37 -10.97 -6.36 10.40
N ASP A 38 -10.70 -6.97 11.54
CA ASP A 38 -10.27 -6.35 12.80
C ASP A 38 -8.75 -6.10 12.86
N PHE A 39 -7.99 -6.57 11.86
CA PHE A 39 -6.56 -6.31 11.78
C PHE A 39 -6.30 -4.84 11.42
N GLN A 40 -5.71 -4.11 12.36
CA GLN A 40 -5.43 -2.67 12.28
C GLN A 40 -4.19 -2.34 13.12
N SER A 41 -3.71 -1.10 13.05
CA SER A 41 -2.58 -0.63 13.86
C SER A 41 -2.77 -0.92 15.35
N PHE A 42 -1.70 -1.36 15.99
CA PHE A 42 -1.62 -1.54 17.45
C PHE A 42 -1.39 -0.21 18.20
N ALA A 43 -1.09 0.88 17.47
CA ALA A 43 -1.02 2.21 18.04
C ALA A 43 -2.41 2.77 18.31
N GLN A 44 -2.62 3.45 19.45
CA GLN A 44 -3.92 4.06 19.77
C GLN A 44 -4.35 5.10 18.74
N ASN A 45 -3.40 5.92 18.26
CA ASN A 45 -3.61 6.94 17.24
C ASN A 45 -2.53 6.80 16.15
N PRO A 46 -2.71 5.88 15.20
CA PRO A 46 -1.72 5.68 14.15
C PRO A 46 -1.62 6.92 13.26
N GLN A 47 -0.39 7.40 13.08
CA GLN A 47 -0.09 8.44 12.09
C GLN A 47 0.22 7.73 10.77
N THR A 48 -0.80 7.50 9.96
CA THR A 48 -0.63 6.81 8.67
C THR A 48 0.38 7.54 7.79
N LYS A 49 1.50 6.90 7.49
CA LYS A 49 2.54 7.41 6.60
C LYS A 49 2.30 6.92 5.19
N ILE A 50 2.59 7.77 4.21
CA ILE A 50 2.61 7.39 2.81
C ILE A 50 4.02 7.54 2.26
N LEU A 51 4.53 6.50 1.61
CA LEU A 51 5.84 6.49 0.97
C LEU A 51 5.68 6.01 -0.47
N ARG A 52 6.54 6.52 -1.36
CA ARG A 52 6.64 6.00 -2.72
C ARG A 52 7.49 4.73 -2.71
N GLY A 53 6.94 3.63 -3.21
CA GLY A 53 7.68 2.39 -3.41
C GLY A 53 8.50 2.42 -4.70
N TRP A 54 9.44 1.50 -4.81
CA TRP A 54 10.32 1.36 -5.97
C TRP A 54 10.02 0.07 -6.74
N ASP A 55 10.04 -1.06 -6.05
CA ASP A 55 9.77 -2.39 -6.61
C ASP A 55 8.86 -3.17 -5.65
N GLN A 56 7.69 -3.60 -6.14
CA GLN A 56 6.65 -4.17 -5.28
C GLN A 56 7.11 -5.43 -4.53
N ASP A 57 7.88 -6.31 -5.19
CA ASP A 57 8.31 -7.57 -4.58
C ASP A 57 9.43 -7.36 -3.56
N THR A 58 10.42 -6.55 -3.90
CA THR A 58 11.52 -6.20 -3.00
C THR A 58 11.01 -5.41 -1.80
N ASP A 59 10.16 -4.41 -2.02
CA ASP A 59 9.60 -3.58 -0.96
C ASP A 59 8.70 -4.39 -0.03
N LYS A 60 7.93 -5.34 -0.56
CA LYS A 60 7.11 -6.27 0.24
C LYS A 60 7.97 -7.07 1.21
N ILE A 61 9.05 -7.67 0.73
CA ILE A 61 9.97 -8.43 1.60
C ILE A 61 10.58 -7.53 2.66
N LYS A 62 11.05 -6.34 2.27
CA LYS A 62 11.61 -5.35 3.19
C LYS A 62 10.61 -4.94 4.28
N MET A 63 9.34 -4.72 3.92
CA MET A 63 8.28 -4.40 4.89
C MET A 63 8.08 -5.53 5.91
N LEU A 64 8.06 -6.79 5.44
CA LEU A 64 7.96 -7.96 6.33
C LEU A 64 9.19 -8.06 7.26
N GLU A 65 10.41 -7.86 6.74
CA GLU A 65 11.65 -7.85 7.52
C GLU A 65 11.70 -6.69 8.51
N ASP A 66 11.12 -5.55 8.19
CA ASP A 66 10.98 -4.41 9.09
C ASP A 66 9.81 -4.58 10.10
N GLY A 67 9.19 -5.76 10.14
CA GLY A 67 8.16 -6.14 11.11
C GLY A 67 6.80 -5.49 10.84
N TYR A 68 6.47 -5.29 9.57
CA TYR A 68 5.11 -4.95 9.14
C TYR A 68 4.40 -6.18 8.60
N ASP A 69 3.07 -6.14 8.63
CA ASP A 69 2.24 -7.15 7.96
C ASP A 69 1.21 -6.48 7.06
N LEU A 70 0.85 -7.17 5.96
CA LEU A 70 0.02 -6.62 4.90
C LEU A 70 -1.47 -6.69 5.26
N MET A 71 -2.14 -5.54 5.30
CA MET A 71 -3.60 -5.48 5.43
C MET A 71 -4.32 -5.82 4.14
N GLY A 72 -3.80 -5.34 3.03
CA GLY A 72 -4.38 -5.47 1.71
C GLY A 72 -3.73 -4.50 0.73
N PHE A 73 -4.25 -4.49 -0.48
CA PHE A 73 -3.73 -3.65 -1.56
C PHE A 73 -4.85 -3.12 -2.46
N THR A 74 -4.52 -2.13 -3.26
CA THR A 74 -5.36 -1.56 -4.31
C THR A 74 -4.59 -1.52 -5.62
N GLY A 75 -5.24 -1.91 -6.72
CA GLY A 75 -4.70 -1.80 -8.07
C GLY A 75 -5.77 -1.34 -9.04
N PHE A 76 -5.49 -0.30 -9.83
CA PHE A 76 -6.38 0.20 -10.88
C PHE A 76 -5.63 1.03 -11.90
N SER A 77 -6.31 1.32 -13.04
CA SER A 77 -5.84 2.30 -14.03
C SER A 77 -6.83 3.45 -14.10
N GLY A 78 -6.31 4.67 -14.28
CA GLY A 78 -7.15 5.87 -14.34
C GLY A 78 -6.36 7.14 -14.68
N PRO A 79 -7.02 8.30 -14.66
CA PRO A 79 -6.36 9.59 -14.83
C PRO A 79 -5.37 9.84 -13.69
N ASN A 80 -4.58 10.90 -13.80
CA ASN A 80 -3.70 11.31 -12.69
C ASN A 80 -4.57 11.74 -11.51
N ILE A 81 -4.44 11.01 -10.39
CA ILE A 81 -5.16 11.29 -9.15
C ILE A 81 -4.19 11.45 -7.98
N SER A 82 -4.61 12.26 -7.01
CA SER A 82 -3.77 12.56 -5.86
C SER A 82 -3.47 11.33 -5.00
N PRO A 83 -2.20 11.05 -4.69
CA PRO A 83 -1.79 10.03 -3.72
C PRO A 83 -2.43 10.22 -2.32
N ASN A 84 -2.84 11.44 -1.98
CA ASN A 84 -3.53 11.71 -0.71
C ASN A 84 -4.84 10.92 -0.56
N LEU A 85 -5.50 10.52 -1.64
CA LEU A 85 -6.68 9.66 -1.57
C LEU A 85 -6.34 8.27 -1.02
N ALA A 86 -5.15 7.74 -1.33
CA ALA A 86 -4.66 6.50 -0.70
C ALA A 86 -4.45 6.69 0.81
N LYS A 87 -3.90 7.86 1.22
CA LYS A 87 -3.71 8.20 2.64
C LYS A 87 -5.05 8.27 3.38
N VAL A 88 -6.04 8.97 2.83
CA VAL A 88 -7.40 9.03 3.41
C VAL A 88 -7.99 7.65 3.61
N HIS A 89 -7.82 6.74 2.64
CA HIS A 89 -8.29 5.36 2.79
C HIS A 89 -7.49 4.59 3.86
N GLY A 90 -6.17 4.74 3.92
CA GLY A 90 -5.32 4.11 4.93
C GLY A 90 -5.64 4.56 6.35
N GLU A 91 -5.99 5.83 6.55
CA GLU A 91 -6.44 6.36 7.83
C GLU A 91 -7.76 5.71 8.27
N LYS A 92 -8.74 5.52 7.36
CA LYS A 92 -9.96 4.75 7.61
C LYS A 92 -9.68 3.30 8.00
N LEU A 93 -8.68 2.67 7.37
CA LEU A 93 -8.23 1.32 7.68
C LEU A 93 -7.43 1.24 8.97
N LYS A 94 -6.98 2.36 9.53
CA LYS A 94 -5.99 2.47 10.61
C LYS A 94 -4.68 1.74 10.26
N ALA A 95 -4.19 1.95 9.05
CA ALA A 95 -2.90 1.48 8.62
C ALA A 95 -1.78 2.37 9.19
N ASP A 96 -0.62 1.80 9.50
CA ASP A 96 0.56 2.56 9.93
C ASP A 96 1.31 3.15 8.74
N LEU A 97 1.35 2.41 7.61
CA LEU A 97 2.12 2.80 6.44
C LEU A 97 1.44 2.37 5.16
N ILE A 98 1.58 3.20 4.12
CA ILE A 98 1.14 2.91 2.75
C ILE A 98 2.36 3.04 1.84
N LEU A 99 2.59 2.02 1.02
CA LEU A 99 3.48 2.12 -0.14
C LEU A 99 2.64 2.35 -1.38
N ILE A 100 2.94 3.43 -2.11
CA ILE A 100 2.27 3.77 -3.36
C ILE A 100 3.23 3.69 -4.54
N TYR A 101 2.72 3.15 -5.63
CA TYR A 101 3.40 3.02 -6.92
C TYR A 101 2.48 3.56 -7.99
N ASP A 102 3.00 4.43 -8.82
CA ASP A 102 2.30 4.95 -9.98
C ASP A 102 3.22 4.96 -11.19
N ARG A 103 2.68 4.59 -12.33
CA ARG A 103 3.38 4.60 -13.60
C ARG A 103 2.44 5.07 -14.69
N GLN A 104 2.89 6.06 -15.45
CA GLN A 104 2.21 6.48 -16.66
C GLN A 104 2.37 5.41 -17.75
N VAL A 105 1.27 5.04 -18.42
CA VAL A 105 1.21 3.93 -19.37
C VAL A 105 1.32 4.39 -20.82
N ASN A 106 0.75 5.57 -21.15
CA ASN A 106 0.79 6.11 -22.49
C ASN A 106 2.04 6.99 -22.69
N GLU A 107 2.99 6.52 -23.47
CA GLU A 107 4.27 7.20 -23.73
C GLU A 107 4.15 8.43 -24.67
N ASN A 108 3.00 8.66 -25.30
CA ASN A 108 2.80 9.75 -26.27
C ASN A 108 2.58 11.14 -25.65
N THR A 109 2.64 11.27 -24.33
CA THR A 109 2.27 12.47 -23.58
C THR A 109 3.19 13.65 -23.83
N ARG A 110 4.50 13.41 -23.95
CA ARG A 110 5.49 14.48 -24.15
C ARG A 110 5.35 15.13 -25.54
N ALA A 111 5.10 14.31 -26.55
CA ALA A 111 4.83 14.79 -27.91
C ALA A 111 3.49 15.54 -27.99
N THR A 112 2.47 15.05 -27.29
CA THR A 112 1.14 15.67 -27.22
C THR A 112 1.17 17.00 -26.46
N ALA A 113 1.88 17.09 -25.33
CA ALA A 113 2.06 18.32 -24.55
C ALA A 113 2.80 19.40 -25.40
N ILE A 114 3.86 19.02 -26.09
CA ILE A 114 4.58 19.91 -27.03
C ILE A 114 3.67 20.38 -28.15
N GLN A 115 2.83 19.48 -28.69
CA GLN A 115 1.90 19.84 -29.75
C GLN A 115 0.81 20.80 -29.25
N LYS A 116 0.21 20.57 -28.08
CA LYS A 116 -0.75 21.49 -27.43
C LYS A 116 -0.13 22.88 -27.20
N ALA A 117 1.10 22.93 -26.67
CA ALA A 117 1.83 24.18 -26.48
C ALA A 117 2.04 24.92 -27.82
N ARG A 118 2.41 24.21 -28.88
CA ARG A 118 2.54 24.79 -30.23
C ARG A 118 1.21 25.32 -30.76
N ASP A 119 0.12 24.56 -30.58
CA ASP A 119 -1.20 24.95 -31.04
C ASP A 119 -1.72 26.20 -30.31
N LYS A 120 -1.44 26.31 -29.00
CA LYS A 120 -1.73 27.50 -28.18
C LYS A 120 -0.98 28.73 -28.71
N VAL A 121 0.31 28.59 -29.00
CA VAL A 121 1.14 29.67 -29.57
C VAL A 121 0.63 30.08 -30.96
N LEU A 122 0.23 29.11 -31.80
CA LEU A 122 -0.32 29.38 -33.13
C LEU A 122 -1.70 30.04 -33.09
N ALA A 123 -2.55 29.64 -32.11
CA ALA A 123 -3.85 30.26 -31.91
C ALA A 123 -3.72 31.73 -31.44
N ALA A 124 -2.82 32.00 -30.51
CA ALA A 124 -2.54 33.35 -30.05
C ALA A 124 -2.01 34.25 -31.18
N LYS A 125 -1.07 33.74 -32.00
CA LYS A 125 -0.60 34.48 -33.20
C LYS A 125 -1.70 34.80 -34.24
N LYS A 126 -2.75 33.98 -34.32
CA LYS A 126 -3.89 34.21 -35.22
C LYS A 126 -4.82 35.32 -34.74
N ILE A 127 -4.87 35.58 -33.42
CA ILE A 127 -5.71 36.63 -32.82
C ILE A 127 -5.04 38.01 -32.93
N GLU A 128 -3.70 38.07 -32.95
CA GLU A 128 -2.92 39.31 -33.05
C GLU A 128 -2.64 39.68 -34.51
N ASN A 129 -3.55 40.44 -35.11
CA ASN A 129 -3.39 40.94 -36.48
C ASN A 129 -2.37 42.08 -36.64
N ASN A 130 -1.63 42.47 -35.59
CA ASN A 130 -0.72 43.64 -35.56
C ASN A 130 0.79 43.32 -35.37
N GLY A 131 1.22 42.09 -35.45
CA GLY A 131 2.63 41.75 -35.60
C GLY A 131 3.50 41.92 -34.34
N GLU A 132 2.95 42.33 -33.19
CA GLU A 132 3.67 42.34 -31.92
C GLU A 132 3.61 40.94 -31.28
N ILE A 133 4.79 40.38 -30.96
CA ILE A 133 4.91 39.09 -30.28
C ILE A 133 4.74 39.37 -28.79
N THR A 134 3.55 39.13 -28.27
CA THR A 134 3.33 39.07 -26.82
C THR A 134 3.88 37.76 -26.27
N GLU A 135 4.55 37.87 -25.13
CA GLU A 135 5.05 36.71 -24.40
C GLU A 135 3.87 35.84 -23.94
N ILE A 136 3.85 34.57 -24.38
CA ILE A 136 2.79 33.63 -24.05
C ILE A 136 3.31 32.75 -22.91
N GLU A 137 2.71 32.89 -21.75
CA GLU A 137 3.01 32.04 -20.61
C GLU A 137 2.37 30.65 -20.82
N ILE A 138 3.23 29.61 -20.89
CA ILE A 138 2.80 28.21 -20.94
C ILE A 138 2.88 27.70 -19.52
N THR A 139 1.70 27.42 -18.94
CA THR A 139 1.56 26.91 -17.58
C THR A 139 1.77 25.39 -17.51
N GLU A 140 2.03 24.86 -16.31
CA GLU A 140 2.10 23.40 -16.09
C GLU A 140 0.78 22.71 -16.47
N GLU A 141 -0.36 23.39 -16.31
CA GLU A 141 -1.68 22.88 -16.74
C GLU A 141 -1.79 22.75 -18.26
N ASP A 142 -1.20 23.67 -19.03
CA ASP A 142 -1.16 23.58 -20.50
C ASP A 142 -0.31 22.42 -20.99
N LEU A 143 0.69 22.01 -20.22
CA LEU A 143 1.57 20.88 -20.48
C LEU A 143 0.99 19.56 -19.93
N ALA A 144 0.02 19.64 -19.01
CA ALA A 144 -0.64 18.47 -18.46
C ALA A 144 -1.46 17.75 -19.55
N ASP A 145 -1.18 16.46 -19.73
CA ASP A 145 -1.99 15.63 -20.63
C ASP A 145 -3.24 15.17 -19.92
N SER A 146 -4.39 15.77 -20.26
CA SER A 146 -5.70 15.37 -19.73
C SER A 146 -6.09 13.92 -20.08
N ASN A 147 -5.39 13.30 -21.03
CA ASN A 147 -5.58 11.92 -21.45
C ASN A 147 -4.50 10.99 -20.90
N ALA A 148 -3.63 11.48 -20.02
CA ALA A 148 -2.62 10.65 -19.40
C ALA A 148 -3.28 9.53 -18.59
N LEU A 149 -2.94 8.29 -18.91
CA LEU A 149 -3.40 7.11 -18.20
C LEU A 149 -2.27 6.61 -17.30
N TYR A 150 -2.61 6.41 -16.04
CA TYR A 150 -1.71 5.89 -15.02
C TYR A 150 -2.19 4.52 -14.53
N VAL A 151 -1.25 3.66 -14.19
CA VAL A 151 -1.49 2.48 -13.37
C VAL A 151 -1.05 2.80 -11.96
N PHE A 152 -1.97 2.63 -11.01
CA PHE A 152 -1.72 2.82 -9.59
C PHE A 152 -1.73 1.47 -8.88
N TYR A 153 -0.81 1.33 -7.93
CA TYR A 153 -0.84 0.27 -6.94
C TYR A 153 -0.54 0.87 -5.57
N ALA A 154 -1.29 0.49 -4.55
CA ALA A 154 -1.02 0.88 -3.17
C ALA A 154 -1.17 -0.34 -2.26
N SER A 155 -0.22 -0.53 -1.35
CA SER A 155 -0.26 -1.56 -0.31
C SER A 155 -0.32 -0.93 1.07
N TYR A 156 -1.13 -1.50 1.96
CA TYR A 156 -1.47 -0.97 3.29
C TYR A 156 -0.91 -1.90 4.36
N TRP A 157 -0.16 -1.36 5.30
CA TRP A 157 0.69 -2.10 6.23
C TRP A 157 0.44 -1.71 7.67
N VAL A 158 0.52 -2.70 8.56
CA VAL A 158 0.46 -2.52 10.02
C VAL A 158 1.78 -2.93 10.63
N LYS A 159 2.33 -2.10 11.52
CA LYS A 159 3.51 -2.43 12.31
C LYS A 159 3.13 -3.45 13.38
N LEU A 160 3.76 -4.62 13.34
CA LEU A 160 3.55 -5.66 14.35
C LEU A 160 4.22 -5.30 15.69
N PRO A 161 3.66 -5.75 16.82
CA PRO A 161 4.36 -5.71 18.09
C PRO A 161 5.63 -6.59 18.02
N LYS A 162 6.53 -6.45 19.01
CA LYS A 162 7.74 -7.26 19.07
C LYS A 162 7.39 -8.75 19.01
N PRO A 163 7.90 -9.49 18.03
CA PRO A 163 7.52 -10.88 17.84
C PRO A 163 8.19 -11.80 18.85
N THR A 164 7.52 -12.89 19.21
CA THR A 164 8.10 -13.94 20.05
C THR A 164 9.16 -14.74 19.31
N PHE A 165 8.98 -15.01 18.03
CA PHE A 165 9.92 -15.72 17.16
C PHE A 165 10.46 -14.83 16.05
N GLY A 166 9.58 -14.31 15.21
CA GLY A 166 9.90 -13.26 14.26
C GLY A 166 10.23 -13.73 12.84
N THR A 167 9.44 -14.64 12.32
CA THR A 167 9.47 -15.03 10.91
C THR A 167 8.09 -14.88 10.28
N HIS A 168 8.06 -14.50 9.00
CA HIS A 168 6.91 -14.71 8.11
C HIS A 168 7.16 -15.98 7.31
N PHE A 169 6.15 -16.82 7.17
CA PHE A 169 6.28 -18.11 6.51
C PHE A 169 5.03 -18.45 5.71
N ILE A 170 5.20 -19.35 4.75
CA ILE A 170 4.13 -19.91 3.95
C ILE A 170 4.21 -21.43 3.96
N LYS A 171 3.07 -22.07 3.71
CA LYS A 171 3.02 -23.47 3.27
C LYS A 171 3.02 -23.46 1.75
N LEU A 172 3.98 -24.12 1.13
CA LEU A 172 3.92 -24.34 -0.31
C LEU A 172 2.79 -25.33 -0.61
N ALA A 173 1.86 -24.93 -1.48
CA ALA A 173 0.85 -25.84 -1.98
C ALA A 173 1.53 -26.90 -2.84
N LYS A 174 1.07 -28.17 -2.74
CA LYS A 174 1.55 -29.23 -3.64
C LYS A 174 1.12 -28.89 -5.07
N GLY A 175 2.06 -28.45 -5.90
CA GLY A 175 1.88 -28.44 -7.35
C GLY A 175 2.12 -29.84 -7.91
N ASN A 176 1.54 -30.15 -9.07
CA ASN A 176 1.64 -31.50 -9.67
C ASN A 176 3.08 -31.87 -10.04
N ASP A 177 4.04 -30.94 -10.10
CA ASP A 177 5.41 -31.13 -10.57
C ASP A 177 6.49 -30.46 -9.69
N GLU A 178 6.15 -29.95 -8.51
CA GLU A 178 7.11 -29.25 -7.65
C GLU A 178 7.63 -30.14 -6.52
N VAL A 179 8.94 -30.00 -6.22
CA VAL A 179 9.59 -30.63 -5.08
C VAL A 179 8.90 -30.20 -3.79
N GLU A 180 8.38 -31.16 -3.02
CA GLU A 180 7.77 -30.89 -1.72
C GLU A 180 8.83 -30.31 -0.78
N VAL A 181 8.67 -29.05 -0.39
CA VAL A 181 9.50 -28.43 0.66
C VAL A 181 8.80 -28.73 1.99
N PRO A 182 9.39 -29.60 2.84
CA PRO A 182 8.77 -29.96 4.10
C PRO A 182 8.78 -28.78 5.07
N GLY A 183 7.78 -28.70 5.93
CA GLY A 183 7.76 -27.75 7.03
C GLY A 183 7.21 -26.37 6.67
N ALA A 184 7.63 -25.36 7.43
CA ALA A 184 7.25 -23.95 7.25
C ALA A 184 8.38 -23.19 6.55
N LEU A 185 8.16 -22.79 5.29
CA LEU A 185 9.15 -22.02 4.52
C LEU A 185 9.18 -20.56 4.99
N VAL A 186 10.35 -20.08 5.39
CA VAL A 186 10.59 -18.69 5.82
C VAL A 186 10.68 -17.79 4.60
N ILE A 187 9.74 -16.84 4.49
CA ILE A 187 9.73 -15.83 3.41
C ILE A 187 10.36 -14.50 3.84
N ALA A 188 10.39 -14.20 5.13
CA ALA A 188 11.10 -13.06 5.69
C ALA A 188 11.40 -13.30 7.18
N VAL A 189 12.50 -12.71 7.66
CA VAL A 189 12.90 -12.73 9.07
C VAL A 189 12.91 -11.30 9.60
N ILE A 190 12.14 -11.06 10.66
CA ILE A 190 11.99 -9.73 11.25
C ILE A 190 13.30 -9.32 11.93
N LYS A 191 13.86 -8.19 11.54
CA LYS A 191 15.11 -7.64 12.08
C LYS A 191 15.04 -7.48 13.60
N GLY A 192 16.09 -7.89 14.30
CA GLY A 192 16.17 -7.83 15.76
C GLY A 192 15.19 -8.76 16.48
N SER A 193 14.64 -9.77 15.79
CA SER A 193 13.82 -10.81 16.40
C SER A 193 14.68 -11.97 16.91
N PRO A 194 14.16 -12.83 17.82
CA PRO A 194 14.85 -14.03 18.27
C PRO A 194 15.32 -14.95 17.13
N ALA A 195 14.54 -15.11 16.08
CA ALA A 195 14.91 -15.88 14.90
C ALA A 195 16.10 -15.25 14.15
N ALA A 196 16.09 -13.92 13.98
CA ALA A 196 17.20 -13.19 13.36
C ALA A 196 18.49 -13.30 14.17
N GLU A 197 18.40 -13.13 15.50
CA GLU A 197 19.54 -13.26 16.41
C GLU A 197 20.13 -14.67 16.42
N ALA A 198 19.30 -15.69 16.24
CA ALA A 198 19.73 -17.07 16.12
C ALA A 198 20.28 -17.45 14.73
N GLY A 199 20.20 -16.55 13.73
CA GLY A 199 20.74 -16.80 12.40
C GLY A 199 19.80 -17.59 11.48
N ILE A 200 18.50 -17.64 11.76
CA ILE A 200 17.47 -18.08 10.80
C ILE A 200 17.43 -17.10 9.65
N LEU A 201 17.36 -17.59 8.43
CA LEU A 201 17.40 -16.79 7.22
C LEU A 201 16.14 -17.03 6.34
N ARG A 202 15.91 -16.12 5.42
CA ARG A 202 14.95 -16.31 4.34
C ARG A 202 15.32 -17.55 3.52
N ASN A 203 14.34 -18.31 3.10
CA ASN A 203 14.43 -19.59 2.40
C ASN A 203 14.84 -20.79 3.28
N ASP A 204 14.99 -20.61 4.59
CA ASP A 204 15.04 -21.76 5.49
C ASP A 204 13.67 -22.42 5.54
N SER A 205 13.63 -23.75 5.63
CA SER A 205 12.40 -24.49 5.90
C SER A 205 12.47 -25.08 7.31
N ILE A 206 11.67 -24.56 8.24
CA ILE A 206 11.61 -25.03 9.62
C ILE A 206 10.82 -26.32 9.66
N VAL A 207 11.46 -27.42 10.10
CA VAL A 207 10.89 -28.76 10.08
C VAL A 207 10.63 -29.33 11.47
N LYS A 208 11.26 -28.76 12.53
CA LYS A 208 11.07 -29.23 13.90
C LYS A 208 11.43 -28.18 14.92
N VAL A 209 10.71 -28.15 16.03
CA VAL A 209 11.05 -27.33 17.21
C VAL A 209 11.00 -28.22 18.44
N ASP A 210 12.16 -28.38 19.11
CA ASP A 210 12.39 -29.39 20.18
C ASP A 210 11.99 -30.79 19.72
N GLN A 211 10.93 -31.37 20.33
CA GLN A 211 10.42 -32.70 19.97
C GLN A 211 9.21 -32.65 19.03
N VAL A 212 8.76 -31.45 18.61
CA VAL A 212 7.55 -31.25 17.78
C VAL A 212 7.92 -31.09 16.32
N ASN A 213 7.43 -31.98 15.46
CA ASN A 213 7.56 -31.81 14.02
C ASN A 213 6.70 -30.61 13.57
N VAL A 214 7.20 -29.89 12.57
CA VAL A 214 6.54 -28.75 11.93
C VAL A 214 6.24 -29.16 10.49
N ASP A 215 5.00 -29.51 10.22
CA ASP A 215 4.53 -29.83 8.87
C ASP A 215 3.80 -28.65 8.22
N THR A 216 3.33 -27.71 9.04
CA THR A 216 2.59 -26.52 8.62
C THR A 216 3.02 -25.27 9.40
N PRO A 217 2.75 -24.07 8.88
CA PRO A 217 2.88 -22.82 9.62
C PRO A 217 2.13 -22.82 10.98
N ASP A 218 0.96 -23.44 11.03
CA ASP A 218 0.15 -23.51 12.26
C ASP A 218 0.82 -24.33 13.36
N ASP A 219 1.51 -25.43 12.99
CA ASP A 219 2.29 -26.23 13.94
C ASP A 219 3.42 -25.41 14.56
N LEU A 220 4.15 -24.64 13.72
CA LEU A 220 5.18 -23.72 14.20
C LEU A 220 4.61 -22.69 15.15
N MET A 221 3.51 -22.02 14.79
CA MET A 221 2.86 -21.03 15.65
C MET A 221 2.41 -21.61 16.98
N ALA A 222 1.86 -22.83 16.97
CA ALA A 222 1.39 -23.49 18.17
C ALA A 222 2.53 -23.83 19.14
N VAL A 223 3.67 -24.35 18.63
CA VAL A 223 4.83 -24.69 19.47
C VAL A 223 5.52 -23.43 20.00
N ILE A 224 5.70 -22.39 19.18
CA ILE A 224 6.30 -21.12 19.63
C ILE A 224 5.44 -20.46 20.72
N LYS A 225 4.12 -20.44 20.57
CA LYS A 225 3.21 -19.89 21.58
C LYS A 225 3.35 -20.60 22.95
N LYS A 226 3.49 -21.92 22.94
CA LYS A 226 3.67 -22.75 24.17
C LYS A 226 5.06 -22.58 24.81
N SER A 227 6.05 -22.19 24.02
CA SER A 227 7.46 -22.09 24.44
C SER A 227 7.90 -20.65 24.75
N LYS A 228 6.98 -19.68 24.77
CA LYS A 228 7.29 -18.27 25.06
C LYS A 228 8.10 -18.13 26.37
N GLY A 229 9.22 -17.39 26.32
CA GLY A 229 10.13 -17.18 27.46
C GLY A 229 11.10 -18.35 27.71
N LYS A 230 11.20 -19.30 26.78
CA LYS A 230 12.12 -20.44 26.86
C LYS A 230 13.10 -20.42 25.70
N SER A 231 14.21 -21.14 25.85
CA SER A 231 15.09 -21.49 24.73
C SER A 231 14.58 -22.79 24.09
N VAL A 232 14.50 -22.79 22.78
CA VAL A 232 14.04 -23.96 21.98
C VAL A 232 15.11 -24.30 20.94
N ASN A 233 15.24 -25.60 20.63
CA ASN A 233 16.06 -26.06 19.52
C ASN A 233 15.21 -26.09 18.23
N VAL A 234 15.63 -25.35 17.20
CA VAL A 234 14.94 -25.28 15.91
C VAL A 234 15.77 -26.02 14.88
N GLU A 235 15.19 -27.08 14.28
CA GLU A 235 15.78 -27.76 13.14
C GLU A 235 15.18 -27.21 11.84
N TYR A 236 16.02 -26.89 10.88
CA TYR A 236 15.62 -26.33 9.59
C TYR A 236 16.45 -26.92 8.44
N ILE A 237 15.93 -26.79 7.22
CA ILE A 237 16.64 -27.16 6.00
C ILE A 237 17.08 -25.90 5.29
N ARG A 238 18.39 -25.78 5.04
CA ARG A 238 19.02 -24.68 4.28
C ARG A 238 19.84 -25.28 3.15
N ASN A 239 19.54 -24.89 1.90
CA ASN A 239 20.23 -25.41 0.71
C ASN A 239 20.29 -26.96 0.68
N GLY A 240 19.19 -27.61 1.06
CA GLY A 240 19.07 -29.07 1.11
C GLY A 240 19.79 -29.76 2.28
N LYS A 241 20.44 -29.00 3.16
CA LYS A 241 21.13 -29.53 4.36
C LYS A 241 20.29 -29.28 5.61
N LYS A 242 20.20 -30.28 6.46
CA LYS A 242 19.54 -30.17 7.75
C LYS A 242 20.53 -29.56 8.78
N GLU A 243 20.09 -28.49 9.40
CA GLU A 243 20.82 -27.73 10.40
C GLU A 243 19.95 -27.51 11.65
N SER A 244 20.56 -27.08 12.76
CA SER A 244 19.83 -26.74 13.96
C SER A 244 20.46 -25.58 14.70
N VAL A 245 19.62 -24.80 15.40
CA VAL A 245 20.04 -23.65 16.19
C VAL A 245 19.15 -23.50 17.43
N THR A 246 19.72 -22.96 18.51
CA THR A 246 18.93 -22.57 19.70
C THR A 246 18.40 -21.16 19.53
N VAL A 247 17.10 -20.99 19.73
CA VAL A 247 16.39 -19.70 19.68
C VAL A 247 15.85 -19.36 21.06
N ASN A 248 16.13 -18.17 21.57
CA ASN A 248 15.62 -17.65 22.85
C ASN A 248 14.32 -16.87 22.59
N LEU A 249 13.16 -17.39 23.01
CA LEU A 249 11.83 -16.83 22.73
C LEU A 249 11.39 -15.78 23.76
#